data_1455c80e22512b88272303d9fa67f171
#
_entry.id   1455c80e22512b88272303d9fa67f171
#
_cell.length_a   1.000
_cell.length_b   1.000
_cell.length_c   1.000
_cell.angle_alpha   90.00
_cell.angle_beta   90.00
_cell.angle_gamma   90.00
#
_symmetry.space_group_name_H-M   'P 1'
#
loop_
_entity.id
_entity.type
_entity.pdbx_description
1 polymer ?
#
loop_
_entity_poly.entity_id
_entity_poly.type
_entity_poly.pdbx_seq_one_letter_code
_entity_poly.pdbx_strand_id
1 'polypeptide(L)'
;MKLKLGLIGLSRDWRSRHLPALRMLAERFEVGAVYNSISSLAANVAREFDAQPFDGFREMLAHSEIEAVLFLESSWYGTAPINAACDYGKAIYCGSEIKLAPERAAGLRELVQQSGVAFMAEFPRRLAPASLRLKELIATRLGQPQMIFCHRRLPAECGSQQSLPQEVMDRELVELMDWCSFVAGKPISSIHANSHSSRDSQHLDYCSLSLQLGGSDEDSGSENSDPTTAQISCGAYIPASWQEAIHFQQPSAMQVRCENGLAFLDLPNTLIWFDEAGRHQESLEAELNVGQQLLTQFHRSVTSLVRKMADLEDVCRGLQAIQVARQSMHEHRRMFLEQ
;
A
#
# COMPACT_ATOMS: atom_id res chain seq x y z
N MET A 1 -19.69 18.56 0.60
CA MET A 1 -19.40 18.61 2.05
C MET A 1 -17.89 18.69 2.22
N LYS A 2 -17.40 19.64 2.98
CA LYS A 2 -15.97 19.79 3.31
C LYS A 2 -15.72 19.09 4.64
N LEU A 3 -14.76 18.16 4.68
CA LEU A 3 -14.42 17.40 5.90
C LEU A 3 -13.34 18.12 6.70
N LYS A 4 -13.54 18.30 7.99
CA LYS A 4 -12.54 18.85 8.91
C LYS A 4 -11.66 17.74 9.45
N LEU A 5 -10.35 17.83 9.14
CA LEU A 5 -9.36 16.78 9.40
C LEU A 5 -8.50 17.07 10.61
N GLY A 6 -8.18 16.01 11.36
CA GLY A 6 -7.03 15.94 12.24
C GLY A 6 -5.87 15.18 11.58
N LEU A 7 -4.65 15.69 11.73
CA LEU A 7 -3.44 14.99 11.30
C LEU A 7 -2.74 14.35 12.49
N ILE A 8 -2.43 13.05 12.41
CA ILE A 8 -1.69 12.30 13.44
C ILE A 8 -0.40 11.77 12.84
N GLY A 9 0.72 12.38 13.21
CA GLY A 9 2.03 12.12 12.66
C GLY A 9 2.21 12.73 11.26
N LEU A 10 3.46 12.73 10.80
CA LEU A 10 3.84 13.20 9.48
C LEU A 10 4.72 12.14 8.83
N SER A 11 4.20 11.43 7.85
CA SER A 11 4.91 10.36 7.16
C SER A 11 6.11 10.87 6.36
N ARG A 12 6.98 9.93 5.96
CA ARG A 12 8.05 10.19 5.01
C ARG A 12 7.52 10.79 3.69
N ASP A 13 6.31 10.37 3.29
CA ASP A 13 5.65 10.82 2.06
C ASP A 13 4.79 12.08 2.25
N TRP A 14 4.86 12.74 3.42
CA TRP A 14 4.09 13.94 3.71
C TRP A 14 4.27 15.01 2.64
N ARG A 15 5.53 15.39 2.35
CA ARG A 15 5.84 16.47 1.41
C ARG A 15 5.60 16.10 -0.06
N SER A 16 5.78 14.84 -0.41
CA SER A 16 5.67 14.37 -1.80
C SER A 16 4.26 13.96 -2.20
N ARG A 17 3.44 13.50 -1.25
CA ARG A 17 2.13 12.92 -1.52
C ARG A 17 0.99 13.66 -0.83
N HIS A 18 0.99 13.72 0.51
CA HIS A 18 -0.18 14.19 1.26
C HIS A 18 -0.36 15.70 1.24
N LEU A 19 0.70 16.47 1.47
CA LEU A 19 0.66 17.94 1.49
C LEU A 19 0.18 18.53 0.14
N PRO A 20 0.75 18.13 -1.03
CA PRO A 20 0.26 18.63 -2.31
C PRO A 20 -1.19 18.23 -2.58
N ALA A 21 -1.58 17.02 -2.22
CA ALA A 21 -2.94 16.52 -2.42
C ALA A 21 -3.96 17.27 -1.56
N LEU A 22 -3.66 17.55 -0.28
CA LEU A 22 -4.53 18.35 0.60
C LEU A 22 -4.71 19.78 0.09
N ARG A 23 -3.63 20.41 -0.45
CA ARG A 23 -3.72 21.75 -1.06
C ARG A 23 -4.61 21.76 -2.30
N MET A 24 -4.47 20.76 -3.17
CA MET A 24 -5.28 20.63 -4.38
C MET A 24 -6.75 20.32 -4.10
N LEU A 25 -7.04 19.68 -2.96
CA LEU A 25 -8.37 19.30 -2.53
C LEU A 25 -8.92 20.18 -1.39
N ALA A 26 -8.48 21.44 -1.30
CA ALA A 26 -8.86 22.38 -0.23
C ALA A 26 -10.37 22.69 -0.18
N GLU A 27 -11.10 22.47 -1.26
CA GLU A 27 -12.57 22.55 -1.30
C GLU A 27 -13.27 21.34 -0.64
N ARG A 28 -12.57 20.20 -0.51
CA ARG A 28 -13.09 18.97 0.09
C ARG A 28 -12.59 18.73 1.51
N PHE A 29 -11.42 19.26 1.84
CA PHE A 29 -10.77 19.05 3.13
C PHE A 29 -10.33 20.37 3.76
N GLU A 30 -10.43 20.42 5.07
CA GLU A 30 -9.89 21.46 5.93
C GLU A 30 -9.07 20.81 7.03
N VAL A 31 -7.78 21.11 7.10
CA VAL A 31 -6.95 20.66 8.21
C VAL A 31 -7.23 21.58 9.40
N GLY A 32 -7.94 21.09 10.41
CA GLY A 32 -8.29 21.86 11.60
C GLY A 32 -7.41 21.59 12.81
N ALA A 33 -6.73 20.43 12.83
CA ALA A 33 -5.92 20.03 13.98
C ALA A 33 -4.70 19.21 13.55
N VAL A 34 -3.59 19.37 14.27
CA VAL A 34 -2.34 18.64 13.99
C VAL A 34 -1.73 18.14 15.29
N TYR A 35 -1.40 16.86 15.32
CA TYR A 35 -0.60 16.23 16.35
C TYR A 35 0.63 15.57 15.74
N ASN A 36 1.78 15.76 16.32
CA ASN A 36 3.02 15.04 16.03
C ASN A 36 3.82 14.85 17.33
N SER A 37 4.55 13.75 17.45
CA SER A 37 5.43 13.48 18.60
C SER A 37 6.53 14.55 18.79
N ILE A 38 6.84 15.30 17.75
CA ILE A 38 7.73 16.46 17.76
C ILE A 38 6.88 17.72 17.65
N SER A 39 6.66 18.42 18.76
CA SER A 39 5.76 19.59 18.86
C SER A 39 6.12 20.71 17.87
N SER A 40 7.41 20.93 17.57
CA SER A 40 7.83 21.93 16.59
C SER A 40 7.38 21.60 15.15
N LEU A 41 7.31 20.32 14.79
CA LEU A 41 6.78 19.89 13.50
C LEU A 41 5.26 20.08 13.45
N ALA A 42 4.56 19.72 14.52
CA ALA A 42 3.12 19.97 14.63
C ALA A 42 2.79 21.46 14.49
N ALA A 43 3.51 22.33 15.20
CA ALA A 43 3.32 23.78 15.15
C ALA A 43 3.63 24.37 13.75
N ASN A 44 4.62 23.83 13.03
CA ASN A 44 4.95 24.29 11.69
C ASN A 44 3.85 23.96 10.68
N VAL A 45 3.35 22.71 10.69
CA VAL A 45 2.27 22.29 9.82
C VAL A 45 0.96 22.98 10.19
N ALA A 46 0.66 23.13 11.48
CA ALA A 46 -0.52 23.84 11.94
C ALA A 46 -0.56 25.28 11.40
N ARG A 47 0.56 26.02 11.46
CA ARG A 47 0.65 27.38 10.86
C ARG A 47 0.42 27.38 9.33
N GLU A 48 0.87 26.35 8.62
CA GLU A 48 0.70 26.25 7.17
C GLU A 48 -0.78 26.12 6.76
N PHE A 49 -1.60 25.48 7.59
CA PHE A 49 -3.02 25.25 7.33
C PHE A 49 -3.97 26.12 8.18
N ASP A 50 -3.46 27.04 8.96
CA ASP A 50 -4.25 27.80 9.96
C ASP A 50 -4.99 26.87 10.93
N ALA A 51 -4.34 25.78 11.33
CA ALA A 51 -4.86 24.72 12.18
C ALA A 51 -4.35 24.84 13.62
N GLN A 52 -5.00 24.14 14.54
CA GLN A 52 -4.60 24.08 15.94
C GLN A 52 -3.58 22.94 16.17
N PRO A 53 -2.40 23.20 16.76
CA PRO A 53 -1.51 22.15 17.24
C PRO A 53 -2.01 21.58 18.57
N PHE A 54 -1.85 20.26 18.75
CA PHE A 54 -2.21 19.54 19.97
C PHE A 54 -1.01 18.78 20.53
N ASP A 55 -0.95 18.64 21.86
CA ASP A 55 0.08 17.87 22.55
C ASP A 55 -0.27 16.38 22.67
N GLY A 56 -1.53 16.02 22.43
CA GLY A 56 -2.02 14.64 22.47
C GLY A 56 -3.08 14.34 21.41
N PHE A 57 -2.95 13.19 20.72
CA PHE A 57 -3.93 12.80 19.72
C PHE A 57 -5.33 12.51 20.31
N ARG A 58 -5.43 12.05 21.58
CA ARG A 58 -6.73 11.81 22.24
C ARG A 58 -7.47 13.11 22.48
N GLU A 59 -6.79 14.14 22.94
CA GLU A 59 -7.36 15.48 23.12
C GLU A 59 -7.87 16.03 21.79
N MET A 60 -7.05 15.94 20.73
CA MET A 60 -7.45 16.35 19.39
C MET A 60 -8.69 15.60 18.90
N LEU A 61 -8.76 14.28 19.09
CA LEU A 61 -9.90 13.46 18.66
C LEU A 61 -11.18 13.73 19.44
N ALA A 62 -11.07 14.19 20.68
CA ALA A 62 -12.23 14.60 21.51
C ALA A 62 -12.93 15.87 20.98
N HIS A 63 -12.26 16.67 20.13
CA HIS A 63 -12.88 17.83 19.51
C HIS A 63 -14.00 17.44 18.56
N SER A 64 -15.21 17.97 18.81
CA SER A 64 -16.42 17.66 18.03
C SER A 64 -16.33 18.10 16.57
N GLU A 65 -15.57 19.15 16.28
CA GLU A 65 -15.40 19.69 14.93
C GLU A 65 -14.55 18.78 14.01
N ILE A 66 -13.67 17.94 14.57
CA ILE A 66 -12.89 17.00 13.77
C ILE A 66 -13.81 15.83 13.35
N GLU A 67 -13.96 15.60 12.07
CA GLU A 67 -14.82 14.56 11.50
C GLU A 67 -14.05 13.32 11.08
N ALA A 68 -12.80 13.53 10.65
CA ALA A 68 -11.93 12.45 10.17
C ALA A 68 -10.47 12.71 10.54
N VAL A 69 -9.67 11.66 10.56
CA VAL A 69 -8.24 11.75 10.84
C VAL A 69 -7.40 11.09 9.77
N LEU A 70 -6.28 11.72 9.43
CA LEU A 70 -5.21 11.12 8.66
C LEU A 70 -4.14 10.62 9.64
N PHE A 71 -4.08 9.32 9.85
CA PHE A 71 -3.07 8.65 10.65
C PHE A 71 -1.89 8.29 9.72
N LEU A 72 -0.85 9.12 9.73
CA LEU A 72 0.24 9.06 8.76
C LEU A 72 1.52 8.44 9.31
N GLU A 73 1.64 8.28 10.62
CA GLU A 73 2.82 7.71 11.25
C GLU A 73 2.43 6.93 12.52
N SER A 74 2.81 5.65 12.59
CA SER A 74 2.51 4.80 13.74
C SER A 74 3.48 5.01 14.92
N SER A 75 4.70 5.46 14.66
CA SER A 75 5.74 5.67 15.69
C SER A 75 5.69 4.61 16.80
N TRP A 76 5.75 5.04 18.05
CA TRP A 76 5.70 4.18 19.25
C TRP A 76 4.28 3.82 19.73
N TYR A 77 3.25 4.55 19.29
CA TYR A 77 1.87 4.36 19.79
C TYR A 77 1.07 3.26 19.08
N GLY A 78 1.65 2.64 18.06
CA GLY A 78 1.03 1.51 17.35
C GLY A 78 -0.38 1.82 16.85
N THR A 79 -1.37 1.01 17.25
CA THR A 79 -2.78 1.16 16.87
C THR A 79 -3.59 2.06 17.81
N ALA A 80 -3.00 2.63 18.87
CA ALA A 80 -3.72 3.45 19.84
C ALA A 80 -4.48 4.64 19.21
N PRO A 81 -3.97 5.34 18.18
CA PRO A 81 -4.74 6.37 17.47
C PRO A 81 -5.97 5.83 16.74
N ILE A 82 -5.90 4.63 16.17
CA ILE A 82 -7.04 3.98 15.49
C ILE A 82 -8.13 3.67 16.52
N ASN A 83 -7.75 3.05 17.66
CA ASN A 83 -8.69 2.73 18.74
C ASN A 83 -9.38 4.01 19.25
N ALA A 84 -8.60 5.06 19.51
CA ALA A 84 -9.16 6.33 19.96
C ALA A 84 -10.08 6.98 18.90
N ALA A 85 -9.74 6.91 17.63
CA ALA A 85 -10.61 7.42 16.56
C ALA A 85 -11.94 6.65 16.50
N CYS A 86 -11.92 5.32 16.70
CA CYS A 86 -13.13 4.51 16.84
C CYS A 86 -13.97 4.95 18.05
N ASP A 87 -13.34 5.14 19.23
CA ASP A 87 -14.00 5.59 20.46
C ASP A 87 -14.72 6.94 20.29
N TYR A 88 -14.13 7.85 19.50
CA TYR A 88 -14.70 9.18 19.22
C TYR A 88 -15.51 9.26 17.93
N GLY A 89 -15.75 8.14 17.24
CA GLY A 89 -16.56 8.07 16.02
C GLY A 89 -15.97 8.84 14.84
N LYS A 90 -14.63 8.96 14.74
CA LYS A 90 -13.95 9.68 13.66
C LYS A 90 -13.59 8.73 12.51
N ALA A 91 -13.84 9.15 11.28
CA ALA A 91 -13.39 8.41 10.11
C ALA A 91 -11.85 8.38 10.02
N ILE A 92 -11.28 7.27 9.54
CA ILE A 92 -9.85 6.99 9.60
C ILE A 92 -9.27 6.78 8.20
N TYR A 93 -8.31 7.60 7.83
CA TYR A 93 -7.37 7.33 6.75
C TYR A 93 -6.04 6.87 7.35
N CYS A 94 -5.62 5.65 7.03
CA CYS A 94 -4.39 5.08 7.56
C CYS A 94 -3.31 5.02 6.47
N GLY A 95 -2.45 6.04 6.43
CA GLY A 95 -1.27 6.13 5.57
C GLY A 95 -0.01 5.58 6.24
N SER A 96 -0.14 5.02 7.44
CA SER A 96 0.93 4.40 8.20
C SER A 96 0.85 2.89 8.13
N GLU A 97 2.02 2.25 8.16
CA GLU A 97 2.10 0.81 8.35
C GLU A 97 1.48 0.42 9.70
N ILE A 98 0.53 -0.49 9.67
CA ILE A 98 -0.06 -1.04 10.88
C ILE A 98 0.85 -2.16 11.38
N LYS A 99 1.69 -1.84 12.39
CA LYS A 99 2.53 -2.82 13.07
C LYS A 99 1.68 -3.60 14.07
N LEU A 100 1.12 -4.69 13.63
CA LEU A 100 0.22 -5.52 14.43
C LEU A 100 0.59 -6.99 14.27
N ALA A 101 0.65 -7.70 15.41
CA ALA A 101 0.72 -9.14 15.37
C ALA A 101 -0.59 -9.70 14.78
N PRO A 102 -0.55 -10.72 13.90
CA PRO A 102 -1.74 -11.25 13.23
C PRO A 102 -2.87 -11.64 14.20
N GLU A 103 -2.51 -12.15 15.39
CA GLU A 103 -3.46 -12.53 16.43
C GLU A 103 -4.30 -11.33 16.94
N ARG A 104 -3.76 -10.12 16.82
CA ARG A 104 -4.46 -8.88 17.20
C ARG A 104 -5.23 -8.24 16.04
N ALA A 105 -4.98 -8.69 14.81
CA ALA A 105 -5.63 -8.14 13.63
C ALA A 105 -7.15 -8.36 13.65
N ALA A 106 -7.59 -9.53 14.11
CA ALA A 106 -9.01 -9.85 14.28
C ALA A 106 -9.71 -8.88 15.25
N GLY A 107 -9.09 -8.58 16.41
CA GLY A 107 -9.64 -7.64 17.38
C GLY A 107 -9.70 -6.20 16.85
N LEU A 108 -8.70 -5.77 16.09
CA LEU A 108 -8.75 -4.44 15.45
C LEU A 108 -9.86 -4.35 14.41
N ARG A 109 -10.03 -5.40 13.59
CA ARG A 109 -11.11 -5.50 12.59
C ARG A 109 -12.47 -5.43 13.25
N GLU A 110 -12.68 -6.20 14.31
CA GLU A 110 -13.94 -6.20 15.08
C GLU A 110 -14.22 -4.81 15.68
N LEU A 111 -13.23 -4.16 16.26
CA LEU A 111 -13.37 -2.81 16.83
C LEU A 111 -13.79 -1.78 15.76
N VAL A 112 -13.11 -1.74 14.61
CA VAL A 112 -13.46 -0.82 13.53
C VAL A 112 -14.85 -1.12 12.99
N GLN A 113 -15.22 -2.39 12.84
CA GLN A 113 -16.53 -2.80 12.38
C GLN A 113 -17.64 -2.39 13.37
N GLN A 114 -17.44 -2.63 14.67
CA GLN A 114 -18.41 -2.27 15.71
C GLN A 114 -18.57 -0.76 15.85
N SER A 115 -17.50 0.01 15.70
CA SER A 115 -17.57 1.48 15.75
C SER A 115 -18.34 2.09 14.59
N GLY A 116 -18.47 1.36 13.46
CA GLY A 116 -19.16 1.83 12.25
C GLY A 116 -18.50 3.02 11.56
N VAL A 117 -17.26 3.39 11.94
CA VAL A 117 -16.52 4.46 11.28
C VAL A 117 -16.02 4.03 9.90
N ALA A 118 -15.90 4.97 8.98
CA ALA A 118 -15.22 4.71 7.72
C ALA A 118 -13.72 4.54 7.98
N PHE A 119 -13.15 3.44 7.48
CA PHE A 119 -11.72 3.15 7.54
C PHE A 119 -11.18 2.95 6.12
N MET A 120 -10.08 3.60 5.81
CA MET A 120 -9.36 3.41 4.55
C MET A 120 -7.87 3.27 4.83
N ALA A 121 -7.26 2.18 4.37
CA ALA A 121 -5.81 2.02 4.34
C ALA A 121 -5.24 2.58 3.03
N GLU A 122 -4.01 3.06 3.09
CA GLU A 122 -3.30 3.59 1.94
C GLU A 122 -2.62 2.47 1.14
N PHE A 123 -3.09 2.24 -0.09
CA PHE A 123 -2.47 1.35 -1.06
C PHE A 123 -2.08 2.15 -2.32
N PRO A 124 -0.93 2.86 -2.30
CA PRO A 124 -0.59 3.82 -3.34
C PRO A 124 -0.42 3.19 -4.73
N ARG A 125 0.10 1.96 -4.80
CA ARG A 125 0.30 1.24 -6.07
C ARG A 125 -1.02 0.90 -6.76
N ARG A 126 -2.09 0.61 -6.01
CA ARG A 126 -3.43 0.34 -6.57
C ARG A 126 -4.03 1.56 -7.26
N LEU A 127 -3.80 2.75 -6.70
CA LEU A 127 -4.39 4.01 -7.16
C LEU A 127 -3.45 4.83 -8.06
N ALA A 128 -2.33 4.27 -8.45
CA ALA A 128 -1.50 4.87 -9.48
C ALA A 128 -2.24 4.85 -10.83
N PRO A 129 -2.21 5.95 -11.61
CA PRO A 129 -2.89 6.03 -12.91
C PRO A 129 -2.62 4.84 -13.83
N ALA A 130 -1.35 4.39 -13.91
CA ALA A 130 -0.99 3.22 -14.72
C ALA A 130 -1.66 1.93 -14.22
N SER A 131 -1.81 1.73 -12.90
CA SER A 131 -2.48 0.56 -12.34
C SER A 131 -3.98 0.57 -12.60
N LEU A 132 -4.63 1.73 -12.44
CA LEU A 132 -6.06 1.88 -12.74
C LEU A 132 -6.33 1.63 -14.22
N ARG A 133 -5.53 2.22 -15.09
CA ARG A 133 -5.65 2.02 -16.54
C ARG A 133 -5.41 0.57 -16.96
N LEU A 134 -4.43 -0.11 -16.35
CA LEU A 134 -4.22 -1.54 -16.57
C LEU A 134 -5.46 -2.36 -16.18
N LYS A 135 -6.11 -2.07 -15.05
CA LYS A 135 -7.35 -2.77 -14.65
C LYS A 135 -8.47 -2.59 -15.67
N GLU A 136 -8.61 -1.40 -16.24
CA GLU A 136 -9.56 -1.16 -17.33
C GLU A 136 -9.22 -1.97 -18.58
N LEU A 137 -7.94 -2.01 -18.97
CA LEU A 137 -7.48 -2.79 -20.14
C LEU A 137 -7.67 -4.30 -19.93
N ILE A 138 -7.41 -4.81 -18.73
CA ILE A 138 -7.67 -6.21 -18.37
C ILE A 138 -9.17 -6.52 -18.55
N ALA A 139 -10.04 -5.65 -18.05
CA ALA A 139 -11.48 -5.86 -18.12
C ALA A 139 -12.07 -5.73 -19.54
N THR A 140 -11.41 -4.97 -20.45
CA THR A 140 -11.98 -4.60 -21.75
C THR A 140 -11.26 -5.18 -22.97
N ARG A 141 -9.97 -5.49 -22.86
CA ARG A 141 -9.13 -5.86 -24.01
C ARG A 141 -8.19 -7.04 -23.76
N LEU A 142 -7.42 -6.99 -22.68
CA LEU A 142 -6.31 -7.93 -22.47
C LEU A 142 -6.77 -9.27 -21.92
N GLY A 143 -7.97 -9.35 -21.33
CA GLY A 143 -8.46 -10.58 -20.69
C GLY A 143 -7.77 -10.86 -19.35
N GLN A 144 -7.96 -12.06 -18.79
CA GLN A 144 -7.47 -12.42 -17.47
C GLN A 144 -5.94 -12.47 -17.39
N PRO A 145 -5.33 -11.95 -16.30
CA PRO A 145 -3.91 -12.10 -16.04
C PRO A 145 -3.55 -13.58 -15.80
N GLN A 146 -2.50 -14.05 -16.48
CA GLN A 146 -1.95 -15.40 -16.35
C GLN A 146 -0.64 -15.41 -15.58
N MET A 147 0.25 -14.45 -15.89
CA MET A 147 1.55 -14.31 -15.24
C MET A 147 1.84 -12.83 -14.93
N ILE A 148 2.37 -12.58 -13.72
CA ILE A 148 2.76 -11.25 -13.26
C ILE A 148 4.22 -11.31 -12.81
N PHE A 149 5.03 -10.34 -13.23
CA PHE A 149 6.41 -10.17 -12.80
C PHE A 149 6.56 -8.79 -12.18
N CYS A 150 6.95 -8.72 -10.91
CA CYS A 150 7.22 -7.48 -10.21
C CYS A 150 8.70 -7.38 -9.86
N HIS A 151 9.30 -6.21 -10.13
CA HIS A 151 10.69 -5.93 -9.82
C HIS A 151 10.80 -4.66 -8.99
N ARG A 152 11.56 -4.73 -7.90
CA ARG A 152 11.84 -3.58 -7.06
C ARG A 152 13.31 -3.57 -6.64
N ARG A 153 14.07 -2.61 -7.17
CA ARG A 153 15.41 -2.28 -6.68
C ARG A 153 15.26 -1.21 -5.60
N LEU A 154 15.76 -1.52 -4.41
CA LEU A 154 15.80 -0.60 -3.29
C LEU A 154 17.19 0.04 -3.24
N PRO A 155 17.30 1.34 -2.93
CA PRO A 155 18.59 1.95 -2.73
C PRO A 155 19.24 1.37 -1.47
N ALA A 156 20.47 0.91 -1.58
CA ALA A 156 21.28 0.61 -0.41
C ALA A 156 21.64 1.93 0.30
N GLU A 157 21.56 1.97 1.63
CA GLU A 157 21.93 3.18 2.37
C GLU A 157 23.45 3.41 2.32
N CYS A 158 23.84 4.68 2.16
CA CYS A 158 25.23 5.10 2.11
C CYS A 158 25.80 5.18 3.53
N GLY A 159 26.62 4.22 3.93
CA GLY A 159 27.33 4.22 5.23
C GLY A 159 27.35 2.84 5.88
N SER A 160 28.49 2.43 6.34
CA SER A 160 28.83 1.24 7.12
C SER A 160 27.74 0.19 7.34
N GLN A 161 27.78 -0.91 6.57
CA GLN A 161 26.91 -2.08 6.64
C GLN A 161 25.49 -1.90 6.06
N GLN A 162 25.40 -2.07 4.93
CA GLN A 162 24.69 -2.09 3.66
C GLN A 162 23.37 -2.88 3.62
N SER A 163 22.73 -3.16 4.72
CA SER A 163 21.51 -3.95 4.73
C SER A 163 20.31 -3.09 5.14
N LEU A 164 19.23 -3.22 4.39
CA LEU A 164 17.96 -2.57 4.73
C LEU A 164 17.42 -3.15 6.04
N PRO A 165 16.83 -2.31 6.91
CA PRO A 165 16.05 -2.82 8.04
C PRO A 165 14.98 -3.80 7.53
N GLN A 166 14.81 -4.93 8.23
CA GLN A 166 13.82 -5.95 7.89
C GLN A 166 12.41 -5.36 7.68
N GLU A 167 12.06 -4.36 8.49
CA GLU A 167 10.78 -3.66 8.39
C GLU A 167 10.58 -2.95 7.04
N VAL A 168 11.63 -2.40 6.44
CA VAL A 168 11.56 -1.75 5.13
C VAL A 168 11.32 -2.80 4.04
N MET A 169 12.02 -3.93 4.11
CA MET A 169 11.83 -5.04 3.18
C MET A 169 10.41 -5.61 3.27
N ASP A 170 9.93 -5.87 4.49
CA ASP A 170 8.60 -6.43 4.71
C ASP A 170 7.49 -5.51 4.16
N ARG A 171 7.61 -4.21 4.41
CA ARG A 171 6.65 -3.24 3.87
C ARG A 171 6.62 -3.27 2.34
N GLU A 172 7.79 -3.25 1.71
CA GLU A 172 7.86 -3.32 0.24
C GLU A 172 7.28 -4.63 -0.29
N LEU A 173 7.56 -5.76 0.36
CA LEU A 173 7.00 -7.05 -0.02
C LEU A 173 5.47 -7.09 0.14
N VAL A 174 4.93 -6.56 1.25
CA VAL A 174 3.48 -6.45 1.45
C VAL A 174 2.84 -5.62 0.34
N GLU A 175 3.40 -4.46 0.02
CA GLU A 175 2.90 -3.61 -1.06
C GLU A 175 2.97 -4.27 -2.44
N LEU A 176 4.01 -5.06 -2.72
CA LEU A 176 4.14 -5.78 -4.00
C LEU A 176 3.19 -6.96 -4.10
N MET A 177 3.01 -7.74 -3.01
CA MET A 177 2.05 -8.83 -2.94
C MET A 177 0.62 -8.32 -3.10
N ASP A 178 0.30 -7.22 -2.42
CA ASP A 178 -0.97 -6.53 -2.55
C ASP A 178 -1.22 -6.07 -3.99
N TRP A 179 -0.23 -5.46 -4.62
CA TRP A 179 -0.34 -4.98 -5.99
C TRP A 179 -0.57 -6.12 -6.99
N CYS A 180 0.13 -7.25 -6.83
CA CYS A 180 -0.11 -8.45 -7.64
C CYS A 180 -1.54 -8.96 -7.47
N SER A 181 -2.02 -9.06 -6.23
CA SER A 181 -3.40 -9.50 -5.91
C SER A 181 -4.45 -8.55 -6.50
N PHE A 182 -4.23 -7.23 -6.37
CA PHE A 182 -5.09 -6.21 -6.96
C PHE A 182 -5.19 -6.32 -8.48
N VAL A 183 -4.05 -6.45 -9.17
CA VAL A 183 -4.00 -6.56 -10.64
C VAL A 183 -4.66 -7.86 -11.10
N ALA A 184 -4.35 -8.99 -10.46
CA ALA A 184 -4.96 -10.28 -10.76
C ALA A 184 -6.47 -10.30 -10.44
N GLY A 185 -6.92 -9.51 -9.46
CA GLY A 185 -8.30 -9.58 -8.95
C GLY A 185 -8.58 -10.86 -8.17
N LYS A 186 -7.53 -11.52 -7.64
CA LYS A 186 -7.59 -12.82 -6.95
C LYS A 186 -6.77 -12.77 -5.67
N PRO A 187 -7.20 -13.44 -4.59
CA PRO A 187 -6.41 -13.56 -3.37
C PRO A 187 -5.19 -14.47 -3.58
N ILE A 188 -4.17 -14.28 -2.75
CA ILE A 188 -3.00 -15.16 -2.70
C ILE A 188 -3.42 -16.46 -2.02
N SER A 189 -3.19 -17.61 -2.67
CA SER A 189 -3.47 -18.94 -2.12
C SER A 189 -2.22 -19.65 -1.61
N SER A 190 -1.05 -19.42 -2.22
CA SER A 190 0.21 -19.97 -1.72
C SER A 190 1.40 -19.10 -2.05
N ILE A 191 2.46 -19.22 -1.23
CA ILE A 191 3.72 -18.49 -1.34
C ILE A 191 4.88 -19.47 -1.24
N HIS A 192 5.83 -19.33 -2.17
CA HIS A 192 7.18 -19.89 -2.04
C HIS A 192 8.18 -18.73 -2.06
N ALA A 193 8.96 -18.60 -1.00
CA ALA A 193 9.85 -17.47 -0.79
C ALA A 193 11.30 -17.93 -0.59
N ASN A 194 12.23 -17.22 -1.24
CA ASN A 194 13.65 -17.37 -1.04
C ASN A 194 14.27 -16.02 -0.68
N SER A 195 15.28 -16.05 0.16
CA SER A 195 16.01 -14.87 0.57
C SER A 195 17.52 -15.05 0.40
N HIS A 196 18.20 -13.95 0.18
CA HIS A 196 19.65 -13.87 0.19
C HIS A 196 20.09 -12.79 1.17
N SER A 197 21.05 -13.11 2.03
CA SER A 197 21.73 -12.14 2.89
C SER A 197 23.22 -12.29 2.71
N SER A 198 23.96 -11.19 2.73
CA SER A 198 25.42 -11.24 2.74
C SER A 198 25.92 -11.87 4.04
N ARG A 199 27.06 -12.60 3.98
CA ARG A 199 27.59 -13.42 5.08
C ARG A 199 27.79 -12.68 6.40
N ASP A 200 27.91 -11.35 6.37
CA ASP A 200 28.17 -10.49 7.53
C ASP A 200 26.95 -9.72 8.02
N SER A 201 25.76 -9.87 7.39
CA SER A 201 24.57 -9.13 7.76
C SER A 201 23.47 -10.04 8.30
N GLN A 202 22.86 -9.64 9.41
CA GLN A 202 21.62 -10.24 9.93
C GLN A 202 20.39 -9.78 9.14
N HIS A 203 20.58 -9.04 8.04
CA HIS A 203 19.53 -8.39 7.26
C HIS A 203 19.44 -8.97 5.85
N LEU A 204 18.26 -8.94 5.29
CA LEU A 204 17.99 -9.44 3.96
C LEU A 204 18.40 -8.40 2.90
N ASP A 205 19.30 -8.81 1.99
CA ASP A 205 19.69 -7.96 0.86
C ASP A 205 18.73 -8.13 -0.33
N TYR A 206 18.14 -9.32 -0.44
CA TYR A 206 17.27 -9.68 -1.55
C TYR A 206 16.26 -10.75 -1.16
N CYS A 207 15.04 -10.62 -1.67
CA CYS A 207 13.97 -11.60 -1.59
C CYS A 207 13.36 -11.87 -2.96
N SER A 208 13.06 -13.13 -3.23
CA SER A 208 12.23 -13.54 -4.35
C SER A 208 11.02 -14.34 -3.85
N LEU A 209 9.83 -14.00 -4.35
CA LEU A 209 8.59 -14.68 -4.02
C LEU A 209 7.95 -15.24 -5.27
N SER A 210 7.46 -16.47 -5.19
CA SER A 210 6.56 -17.07 -6.19
C SER A 210 5.19 -17.25 -5.55
N LEU A 211 4.20 -16.53 -6.06
CA LEU A 211 2.84 -16.52 -5.56
C LEU A 211 1.93 -17.29 -6.50
N GLN A 212 0.97 -18.03 -5.93
CA GLN A 212 -0.21 -18.51 -6.63
C GLN A 212 -1.40 -17.63 -6.22
N LEU A 213 -2.16 -17.16 -7.18
CA LEU A 213 -3.33 -16.28 -6.97
C LEU A 213 -4.58 -16.99 -7.47
N GLY A 214 -5.58 -17.16 -6.61
CA GLY A 214 -6.77 -17.98 -6.89
C GLY A 214 -6.50 -19.48 -6.84
N GLY A 215 -7.48 -20.30 -7.15
CA GLY A 215 -7.31 -21.76 -7.35
C GLY A 215 -7.34 -22.64 -6.10
N SER A 216 -7.94 -22.16 -4.99
CA SER A 216 -8.06 -22.98 -3.76
C SER A 216 -9.45 -23.53 -3.47
N ASP A 217 -10.49 -23.20 -4.26
CA ASP A 217 -11.84 -23.69 -4.03
C ASP A 217 -12.16 -24.90 -4.91
N GLU A 218 -11.97 -26.09 -4.38
CA GLU A 218 -12.55 -27.34 -4.93
C GLU A 218 -14.09 -27.30 -4.93
N ASP A 219 -14.73 -26.37 -4.21
CA ASP A 219 -16.18 -26.30 -4.00
C ASP A 219 -16.93 -25.20 -4.78
N SER A 220 -16.24 -24.24 -5.37
CA SER A 220 -16.93 -23.28 -6.24
C SER A 220 -16.98 -23.83 -7.66
N GLY A 221 -18.13 -24.39 -8.06
CA GLY A 221 -18.43 -24.92 -9.40
C GLY A 221 -18.35 -23.89 -10.55
N SER A 222 -17.46 -22.93 -10.45
CA SER A 222 -17.07 -21.99 -11.50
C SER A 222 -15.86 -22.56 -12.25
N GLU A 223 -16.15 -23.25 -13.35
CA GLU A 223 -15.20 -23.93 -14.26
C GLU A 223 -14.15 -23.02 -14.92
N ASN A 224 -13.98 -21.74 -14.53
CA ASN A 224 -13.25 -20.76 -15.38
C ASN A 224 -12.26 -19.83 -14.66
N SER A 225 -11.61 -20.22 -13.58
CA SER A 225 -10.53 -19.38 -13.05
C SER A 225 -9.19 -20.12 -12.98
N ASP A 226 -8.52 -20.23 -14.12
CA ASP A 226 -7.11 -20.66 -14.11
C ASP A 226 -6.31 -19.83 -13.10
N PRO A 227 -5.46 -20.47 -12.28
CA PRO A 227 -4.66 -19.77 -11.29
C PRO A 227 -3.69 -18.81 -11.98
N THR A 228 -3.54 -17.60 -11.42
CA THR A 228 -2.53 -16.64 -11.87
C THR A 228 -1.25 -16.83 -11.06
N THR A 229 -0.10 -16.89 -11.74
CA THR A 229 1.20 -16.97 -11.08
C THR A 229 1.85 -15.58 -11.04
N ALA A 230 2.37 -15.16 -9.87
CA ALA A 230 3.17 -13.96 -9.76
C ALA A 230 4.58 -14.25 -9.23
N GLN A 231 5.57 -13.54 -9.80
CA GLN A 231 6.97 -13.57 -9.37
C GLN A 231 7.36 -12.18 -8.89
N ILE A 232 7.84 -12.07 -7.67
CA ILE A 232 8.31 -10.82 -7.09
C ILE A 232 9.82 -10.92 -6.85
N SER A 233 10.54 -9.89 -7.27
CA SER A 233 11.97 -9.71 -7.04
C SER A 233 12.18 -8.36 -6.36
N CYS A 234 12.65 -8.36 -5.10
CA CYS A 234 12.82 -7.17 -4.28
C CYS A 234 14.14 -7.20 -3.54
N GLY A 235 14.92 -6.11 -3.59
CA GLY A 235 16.14 -6.04 -2.80
C GLY A 235 17.03 -4.85 -3.04
N ALA A 236 17.98 -4.67 -2.12
CA ALA A 236 19.03 -3.63 -2.12
C ALA A 236 20.41 -4.24 -2.35
N TYR A 237 20.53 -5.01 -3.43
CA TYR A 237 21.75 -5.76 -3.78
C TYR A 237 22.77 -4.97 -4.61
N ILE A 238 22.46 -3.74 -4.99
CA ILE A 238 23.37 -2.84 -5.71
C ILE A 238 23.94 -1.84 -4.72
N PRO A 239 25.28 -1.76 -4.55
CA PRO A 239 25.91 -0.82 -3.65
C PRO A 239 25.51 0.63 -3.99
N ALA A 240 25.25 1.45 -2.96
CA ALA A 240 24.86 2.87 -3.13
C ALA A 240 25.92 3.70 -3.86
N SER A 241 27.20 3.29 -3.82
CA SER A 241 28.29 3.92 -4.57
C SER A 241 28.19 3.70 -6.08
N TRP A 242 27.40 2.75 -6.55
CA TRP A 242 27.21 2.44 -7.97
C TRP A 242 25.88 2.99 -8.48
N GLN A 243 25.70 4.30 -8.38
CA GLN A 243 24.42 4.96 -8.71
C GLN A 243 23.96 4.69 -10.15
N GLU A 244 24.88 4.65 -11.11
CA GLU A 244 24.55 4.33 -12.50
C GLU A 244 23.98 2.91 -12.64
N ALA A 245 24.49 1.94 -11.88
CA ALA A 245 24.02 0.55 -11.94
C ALA A 245 22.59 0.40 -11.41
N ILE A 246 22.16 1.24 -10.46
CA ILE A 246 20.80 1.18 -9.90
C ILE A 246 19.77 1.42 -11.00
N HIS A 247 20.06 2.35 -11.91
CA HIS A 247 19.14 2.75 -12.99
C HIS A 247 19.45 2.08 -14.34
N PHE A 248 20.56 1.35 -14.44
CA PHE A 248 20.94 0.73 -15.70
C PHE A 248 20.00 -0.43 -16.06
N GLN A 249 19.36 -0.32 -17.23
CA GLN A 249 18.43 -1.31 -17.74
C GLN A 249 17.49 -1.88 -16.68
N GLN A 250 16.89 -0.98 -15.89
CA GLN A 250 15.93 -1.38 -14.88
C GLN A 250 14.73 -2.06 -15.56
N PRO A 251 14.34 -3.28 -15.15
CA PRO A 251 13.12 -3.88 -15.66
C PRO A 251 11.92 -3.06 -15.22
N SER A 252 10.84 -3.08 -16.02
CA SER A 252 9.58 -2.43 -15.64
C SER A 252 9.13 -2.90 -14.25
N ALA A 253 8.55 -1.98 -13.48
CA ALA A 253 8.13 -2.25 -12.11
C ALA A 253 7.14 -3.42 -12.04
N MET A 254 6.28 -3.56 -13.07
CA MET A 254 5.41 -4.73 -13.27
C MET A 254 5.29 -5.08 -14.75
N GLN A 255 5.27 -6.38 -15.05
CA GLN A 255 4.91 -6.94 -16.34
C GLN A 255 3.76 -7.91 -16.14
N VAL A 256 2.74 -7.86 -16.99
CA VAL A 256 1.55 -8.70 -16.88
C VAL A 256 1.25 -9.37 -18.20
N ARG A 257 1.36 -10.70 -18.25
CA ARG A 257 0.88 -11.51 -19.37
C ARG A 257 -0.59 -11.83 -19.13
N CYS A 258 -1.45 -11.39 -20.02
CA CYS A 258 -2.88 -11.68 -20.04
C CYS A 258 -3.21 -12.66 -21.20
N GLU A 259 -4.46 -13.11 -21.27
CA GLU A 259 -4.95 -14.00 -22.34
C GLU A 259 -4.68 -13.42 -23.73
N ASN A 260 -5.01 -12.14 -23.94
CA ASN A 260 -4.99 -11.49 -25.25
C ASN A 260 -3.90 -10.43 -25.39
N GLY A 261 -2.91 -10.36 -24.49
CA GLY A 261 -1.85 -9.38 -24.60
C GLY A 261 -0.85 -9.37 -23.46
N LEU A 262 0.03 -8.37 -23.49
CA LEU A 262 1.12 -8.19 -22.53
C LEU A 262 1.23 -6.71 -22.19
N ALA A 263 1.34 -6.37 -20.89
CA ALA A 263 1.50 -5.00 -20.42
C ALA A 263 2.77 -4.82 -19.59
N PHE A 264 3.35 -3.64 -19.68
CA PHE A 264 4.52 -3.17 -18.92
C PHE A 264 4.17 -1.87 -18.23
N LEU A 265 4.41 -1.81 -16.92
CA LEU A 265 4.09 -0.66 -16.10
C LEU A 265 5.32 -0.13 -15.39
N ASP A 266 5.46 1.21 -15.41
CA ASP A 266 6.34 1.95 -14.50
C ASP A 266 5.52 3.03 -13.81
N LEU A 267 5.49 2.97 -12.49
CA LEU A 267 4.69 3.89 -11.69
C LEU A 267 5.31 5.29 -11.64
N PRO A 268 4.46 6.32 -11.57
CA PRO A 268 3.01 6.24 -11.40
C PRO A 268 2.20 6.21 -12.71
N ASN A 269 2.76 6.55 -13.86
CA ASN A 269 1.99 6.99 -15.03
C ASN A 269 2.44 6.42 -16.39
N THR A 270 3.37 5.48 -16.42
CA THR A 270 3.83 4.85 -17.66
C THR A 270 3.18 3.50 -17.86
N LEU A 271 2.50 3.32 -19.01
CA LEU A 271 1.89 2.07 -19.43
C LEU A 271 2.13 1.83 -20.90
N ILE A 272 2.74 0.70 -21.21
CA ILE A 272 2.93 0.19 -22.56
C ILE A 272 2.31 -1.19 -22.62
N TRP A 273 1.49 -1.47 -23.66
CA TRP A 273 0.97 -2.82 -23.84
C TRP A 273 1.00 -3.25 -25.30
N PHE A 274 0.85 -4.54 -25.51
CA PHE A 274 0.82 -5.20 -26.79
C PHE A 274 -0.41 -6.10 -26.87
N ASP A 275 -1.12 -6.02 -27.97
CA ASP A 275 -2.21 -6.92 -28.36
C ASP A 275 -2.05 -7.32 -29.85
N GLU A 276 -3.05 -7.94 -30.45
CA GLU A 276 -3.01 -8.32 -31.87
C GLU A 276 -2.80 -7.13 -32.82
N ALA A 277 -3.22 -5.92 -32.43
CA ALA A 277 -3.02 -4.71 -33.21
C ALA A 277 -1.60 -4.14 -33.12
N GLY A 278 -0.77 -4.66 -32.21
CA GLY A 278 0.62 -4.27 -32.03
C GLY A 278 0.90 -3.53 -30.74
N ARG A 279 1.85 -2.57 -30.80
CA ARG A 279 2.31 -1.80 -29.63
C ARG A 279 1.43 -0.57 -29.39
N HIS A 280 1.03 -0.39 -28.15
CA HIS A 280 0.33 0.79 -27.65
C HIS A 280 1.12 1.42 -26.50
N GLN A 281 1.06 2.73 -26.41
CA GLN A 281 1.68 3.50 -25.31
C GLN A 281 0.76 4.66 -24.95
N GLU A 282 0.48 4.81 -23.66
CA GLU A 282 -0.29 5.94 -23.13
C GLU A 282 0.58 6.75 -22.17
N SER A 283 0.49 8.08 -22.25
CA SER A 283 0.98 9.00 -21.23
C SER A 283 -0.18 9.37 -20.32
N LEU A 284 -0.04 9.07 -19.03
CA LEU A 284 -1.05 9.30 -18.00
C LEU A 284 -0.66 10.47 -17.07
N GLU A 285 0.20 11.37 -17.55
CA GLU A 285 0.70 12.53 -16.77
C GLU A 285 -0.38 13.56 -16.45
N ALA A 286 -1.43 13.63 -17.28
CA ALA A 286 -2.57 14.51 -17.07
C ALA A 286 -3.58 13.98 -16.02
N GLU A 287 -3.43 12.74 -15.59
CA GLU A 287 -4.30 12.13 -14.58
C GLU A 287 -4.00 12.68 -13.18
N LEU A 288 -4.98 12.55 -12.29
CA LEU A 288 -4.80 12.92 -10.88
C LEU A 288 -3.65 12.12 -10.28
N ASN A 289 -2.77 12.80 -9.55
CA ASN A 289 -1.68 12.11 -8.87
C ASN A 289 -2.19 11.14 -7.78
N VAL A 290 -1.35 10.20 -7.37
CA VAL A 290 -1.70 9.14 -6.40
C VAL A 290 -2.29 9.71 -5.11
N GLY A 291 -1.72 10.80 -4.56
CA GLY A 291 -2.22 11.42 -3.34
C GLY A 291 -3.63 12.00 -3.49
N GLN A 292 -3.91 12.62 -4.64
CA GLN A 292 -5.25 13.14 -4.94
C GLN A 292 -6.25 11.99 -5.13
N GLN A 293 -5.86 10.90 -5.80
CA GLN A 293 -6.71 9.71 -5.97
C GLN A 293 -7.07 9.10 -4.61
N LEU A 294 -6.07 8.89 -3.73
CA LEU A 294 -6.24 8.35 -2.39
C LEU A 294 -7.20 9.21 -1.54
N LEU A 295 -6.92 10.51 -1.42
CA LEU A 295 -7.77 11.41 -0.62
C LEU A 295 -9.16 11.59 -1.22
N THR A 296 -9.30 11.59 -2.55
CA THR A 296 -10.62 11.63 -3.20
C THR A 296 -11.43 10.37 -2.87
N GLN A 297 -10.79 9.20 -2.89
CA GLN A 297 -11.45 7.95 -2.49
C GLN A 297 -11.84 7.98 -1.01
N PHE A 298 -10.96 8.45 -0.13
CA PHE A 298 -11.26 8.63 1.29
C PHE A 298 -12.47 9.56 1.51
N HIS A 299 -12.48 10.72 0.85
CA HIS A 299 -13.62 11.64 0.92
C HIS A 299 -14.93 10.94 0.52
N ARG A 300 -14.90 10.17 -0.57
CA ARG A 300 -16.08 9.42 -1.02
C ARG A 300 -16.52 8.35 -0.01
N SER A 301 -15.56 7.64 0.63
CA SER A 301 -15.89 6.61 1.64
C SER A 301 -16.56 7.20 2.88
N VAL A 302 -16.21 8.44 3.25
CA VAL A 302 -16.83 9.13 4.40
C VAL A 302 -18.18 9.75 4.04
N THR A 303 -18.31 10.34 2.84
CA THR A 303 -19.50 11.09 2.44
C THR A 303 -20.57 10.26 1.74
N SER A 304 -20.24 9.04 1.28
CA SER A 304 -21.16 8.13 0.60
C SER A 304 -21.90 7.23 1.61
N LEU A 305 -23.15 6.91 1.28
CA LEU A 305 -23.92 5.90 2.03
C LEU A 305 -23.40 4.47 1.83
N VAL A 306 -22.64 4.23 0.75
CA VAL A 306 -22.06 2.92 0.44
C VAL A 306 -20.66 2.84 1.04
N ARG A 307 -20.54 2.24 2.22
CA ARG A 307 -19.27 2.01 2.91
C ARG A 307 -18.65 0.70 2.43
N LYS A 308 -17.56 0.77 1.70
CA LYS A 308 -16.70 -0.39 1.45
C LYS A 308 -15.63 -0.43 2.54
N MET A 309 -15.73 -1.42 3.44
CA MET A 309 -14.79 -1.64 4.55
C MET A 309 -13.61 -2.56 4.15
N ALA A 310 -13.38 -2.75 2.85
CA ALA A 310 -12.43 -3.73 2.33
C ALA A 310 -10.96 -3.45 2.72
N ASP A 311 -10.61 -2.19 2.96
CA ASP A 311 -9.20 -1.81 3.13
C ASP A 311 -8.52 -2.38 4.38
N LEU A 312 -9.26 -2.53 5.50
CA LEU A 312 -8.70 -3.15 6.71
C LEU A 312 -8.52 -4.68 6.53
N GLU A 313 -9.43 -5.31 5.82
CA GLU A 313 -9.30 -6.73 5.45
C GLU A 313 -8.07 -6.96 4.57
N ASP A 314 -7.81 -6.06 3.62
CA ASP A 314 -6.63 -6.11 2.76
C ASP A 314 -5.33 -5.93 3.57
N VAL A 315 -5.33 -5.05 4.59
CA VAL A 315 -4.21 -4.92 5.54
C VAL A 315 -3.97 -6.23 6.28
N CYS A 316 -5.02 -6.85 6.80
CA CYS A 316 -4.92 -8.12 7.52
C CYS A 316 -4.37 -9.24 6.62
N ARG A 317 -4.84 -9.32 5.37
CA ARG A 317 -4.29 -10.26 4.37
C ARG A 317 -2.81 -9.99 4.07
N GLY A 318 -2.41 -8.74 3.96
CA GLY A 318 -1.01 -8.36 3.80
C GLY A 318 -0.12 -8.80 4.97
N LEU A 319 -0.60 -8.60 6.21
CA LEU A 319 0.10 -9.07 7.42
C LEU A 319 0.22 -10.59 7.48
N GLN A 320 -0.83 -11.31 7.11
CA GLN A 320 -0.80 -12.78 7.01
C GLN A 320 0.16 -13.24 5.90
N ALA A 321 0.10 -12.64 4.72
CA ALA A 321 0.94 -13.00 3.59
C ALA A 321 2.44 -12.83 3.90
N ILE A 322 2.84 -11.73 4.55
CA ILE A 322 4.26 -11.54 4.92
C ILE A 322 4.72 -12.55 5.97
N GLN A 323 3.86 -12.95 6.90
CA GLN A 323 4.17 -13.98 7.88
C GLN A 323 4.37 -15.34 7.21
N VAL A 324 3.46 -15.71 6.29
CA VAL A 324 3.58 -16.94 5.50
C VAL A 324 4.83 -16.93 4.61
N ALA A 325 5.17 -15.77 4.01
CA ALA A 325 6.40 -15.62 3.25
C ALA A 325 7.66 -15.84 4.10
N ARG A 326 7.71 -15.29 5.31
CA ARG A 326 8.81 -15.52 6.26
C ARG A 326 8.93 -17.00 6.67
N GLN A 327 7.81 -17.64 6.92
CA GLN A 327 7.78 -19.07 7.24
C GLN A 327 8.28 -19.89 6.04
N SER A 328 7.87 -19.56 4.82
CA SER A 328 8.36 -20.21 3.59
C SER A 328 9.88 -20.06 3.41
N MET A 329 10.44 -18.87 3.72
CA MET A 329 11.90 -18.64 3.70
C MET A 329 12.64 -19.53 4.71
N HIS A 330 12.06 -19.69 5.90
CA HIS A 330 12.67 -20.50 6.97
C HIS A 330 12.57 -22.00 6.69
N GLU A 331 11.44 -22.47 6.19
CA GLU A 331 11.18 -23.88 5.94
C GLU A 331 11.61 -24.35 4.54
N HIS A 332 12.03 -23.43 3.66
CA HIS A 332 12.45 -23.70 2.28
C HIS A 332 11.42 -24.49 1.46
N ARG A 333 10.11 -24.27 1.71
CA ARG A 333 9.02 -24.91 1.02
C ARG A 333 7.86 -23.94 0.74
N ARG A 334 6.99 -24.35 -0.17
CA ARG A 334 5.75 -23.63 -0.46
C ARG A 334 4.81 -23.72 0.74
N MET A 335 4.25 -22.58 1.12
CA MET A 335 3.28 -22.44 2.18
C MET A 335 1.94 -21.97 1.63
N PHE A 336 0.84 -22.44 2.22
CA PHE A 336 -0.51 -22.06 1.83
C PHE A 336 -1.07 -21.03 2.81
N LEU A 337 -1.90 -20.12 2.31
CA LEU A 337 -2.64 -19.20 3.14
C LEU A 337 -3.99 -19.84 3.50
N GLU A 338 -4.33 -19.79 4.78
CA GLU A 338 -5.69 -20.13 5.24
C GLU A 338 -6.60 -18.96 4.86
N GLN A 339 -7.75 -19.28 4.27
CA GLN A 339 -8.74 -18.28 3.82
C GLN A 339 -9.62 -17.81 4.98
#